data_ae16edbaf18fd052b0951a2ca88f086a
#
_entry.id   ae16edbaf18fd052b0951a2ca88f086a
#
_cell.length_a   1.000
_cell.length_b   1.000
_cell.length_c   1.000
_cell.angle_alpha   90.00
_cell.angle_beta   90.00
_cell.angle_gamma   90.00
#
_symmetry.space_group_name_H-M   'P 1'
#
loop_
_entity.id
_entity.type
_entity.pdbx_description
1 polymer ?
#
loop_
_entity_poly.entity_id
_entity_poly.type
_entity_poly.pdbx_seq_one_letter_code
_entity_poly.pdbx_strand_id
1 'polypeptide(L)'
;EARDIFDLLDEIEKELGIPTCPVNWPIGSGKQFAGVYDRTSQKIDLFEDTMKGTKMGTMKEIALDDPEISNYVTDEAKAVLEEEIELLDGASAEFDQELVDAGELSPVFFGSALMNFGVENFLNYFLKMTSSPLPRTSDQGTIDPIEEKDFSAFVFKIRRI
;
A
#
# COMPACT_ATOMS: atom_id res chain seq x y z
N GLU A 1 15.24 -2.03 -16.11
CA GLU A 1 13.89 -2.51 -16.44
C GLU A 1 13.24 -2.91 -15.12
N ALA A 2 12.00 -2.47 -14.88
CA ALA A 2 11.31 -2.85 -13.65
C ALA A 2 10.99 -4.34 -13.69
N ARG A 3 10.98 -4.99 -12.51
CA ARG A 3 10.52 -6.38 -12.39
C ARG A 3 9.01 -6.43 -12.60
N ASP A 4 8.52 -7.58 -13.05
CA ASP A 4 7.08 -7.83 -13.12
C ASP A 4 6.45 -7.73 -11.71
N ILE A 5 5.26 -7.14 -11.64
CA ILE A 5 4.62 -6.86 -10.35
C ILE A 5 4.06 -8.14 -9.75
N PHE A 6 3.50 -9.04 -10.57
CA PHE A 6 2.98 -10.32 -10.09
C PHE A 6 4.12 -11.21 -9.57
N ASP A 7 5.29 -11.21 -10.25
CA ASP A 7 6.48 -11.91 -9.75
C ASP A 7 6.94 -11.39 -8.38
N LEU A 8 6.78 -10.07 -8.13
CA LEU A 8 7.11 -9.47 -6.83
C LEU A 8 6.13 -9.90 -5.74
N LEU A 9 4.84 -10.00 -6.04
CA LEU A 9 3.83 -10.49 -5.10
C LEU A 9 4.09 -11.95 -4.75
N ASP A 10 4.35 -12.81 -5.75
CA ASP A 10 4.69 -14.21 -5.56
C ASP A 10 5.94 -14.39 -4.68
N GLU A 11 6.97 -13.53 -4.86
CA GLU A 11 8.17 -13.54 -4.03
C GLU A 11 7.85 -13.18 -2.58
N ILE A 12 7.02 -12.14 -2.35
CA ILE A 12 6.59 -11.74 -1.00
C ILE A 12 5.82 -12.87 -0.33
N GLU A 13 4.87 -13.48 -1.01
CA GLU A 13 4.08 -14.59 -0.48
C GLU A 13 4.95 -15.80 -0.12
N LYS A 14 5.91 -16.12 -0.99
CA LYS A 14 6.86 -17.21 -0.75
C LYS A 14 7.78 -16.96 0.45
N GLU A 15 8.25 -15.71 0.62
CA GLU A 15 9.17 -15.36 1.71
C GLU A 15 8.43 -15.21 3.06
N LEU A 16 7.22 -14.65 3.05
CA LEU A 16 6.44 -14.43 4.27
C LEU A 16 5.58 -15.64 4.64
N GLY A 17 5.19 -16.47 3.67
CA GLY A 17 4.26 -17.59 3.87
C GLY A 17 2.82 -17.18 4.11
N ILE A 18 2.45 -15.96 3.75
CA ILE A 18 1.10 -15.41 3.85
C ILE A 18 0.68 -14.74 2.54
N PRO A 19 -0.61 -14.75 2.17
CA PRO A 19 -1.08 -14.11 0.96
C PRO A 19 -0.89 -12.60 0.98
N THR A 20 -0.76 -12.02 -0.19
CA THR A 20 -0.72 -10.57 -0.41
C THR A 20 -2.08 -10.02 -0.80
N CYS A 21 -2.34 -8.78 -0.39
CA CYS A 21 -3.50 -8.01 -0.81
C CYS A 21 -3.03 -6.66 -1.37
N PRO A 22 -2.86 -6.51 -2.69
CA PRO A 22 -2.57 -5.22 -3.29
C PRO A 22 -3.73 -4.24 -3.07
N VAL A 23 -3.47 -3.16 -2.33
CA VAL A 23 -4.47 -2.12 -2.04
C VAL A 23 -4.54 -1.11 -3.17
N ASN A 24 -3.40 -0.80 -3.78
CA ASN A 24 -3.34 0.00 -4.99
C ASN A 24 -2.54 -0.70 -6.08
N TRP A 25 -2.67 -0.26 -7.33
CA TRP A 25 -2.01 -0.84 -8.48
C TRP A 25 -1.40 0.24 -9.39
N PRO A 26 -0.13 0.14 -9.81
CA PRO A 26 0.52 1.17 -10.61
C PRO A 26 0.04 1.16 -12.05
N ILE A 27 -0.09 2.34 -12.64
CA ILE A 27 -0.46 2.54 -14.03
C ILE A 27 0.78 2.88 -14.82
N GLY A 28 1.25 1.91 -15.59
CA GLY A 28 2.50 2.03 -16.33
C GLY A 28 3.75 1.95 -15.44
N SER A 29 4.93 2.08 -16.04
CA SER A 29 6.21 1.98 -15.35
C SER A 29 7.26 2.97 -15.90
N GLY A 30 8.23 3.32 -15.07
CA GLY A 30 9.33 4.20 -15.47
C GLY A 30 8.84 5.55 -15.98
N LYS A 31 9.17 5.89 -17.25
CA LYS A 31 8.75 7.17 -17.86
C LYS A 31 7.27 7.23 -18.25
N GLN A 32 6.61 6.07 -18.32
CA GLN A 32 5.20 5.95 -18.67
C GLN A 32 4.32 5.81 -17.42
N PHE A 33 4.91 5.93 -16.23
CA PHE A 33 4.15 5.89 -14.98
C PHE A 33 3.22 7.10 -14.89
N ALA A 34 1.91 6.85 -14.81
CA ALA A 34 0.87 7.87 -14.79
C ALA A 34 0.26 8.06 -13.40
N GLY A 35 0.31 7.05 -12.54
CA GLY A 35 -0.31 7.08 -11.23
C GLY A 35 -0.54 5.69 -10.66
N VAL A 36 -1.43 5.60 -9.69
CA VAL A 36 -1.90 4.31 -9.15
C VAL A 36 -3.42 4.25 -9.15
N TYR A 37 -3.95 3.07 -9.38
CA TYR A 37 -5.36 2.75 -9.17
C TYR A 37 -5.54 2.25 -7.74
N ASP A 38 -6.40 2.90 -6.97
CA ASP A 38 -6.79 2.48 -5.61
C ASP A 38 -7.98 1.51 -5.70
N ARG A 39 -7.76 0.26 -5.33
CA ARG A 39 -8.77 -0.81 -5.42
C ARG A 39 -9.93 -0.63 -4.44
N THR A 40 -9.69 0.05 -3.33
CA THR A 40 -10.73 0.27 -2.31
C THR A 40 -11.70 1.38 -2.72
N SER A 41 -11.18 2.50 -3.20
CA SER A 41 -11.99 3.63 -3.66
C SER A 41 -12.44 3.50 -5.12
N GLN A 42 -11.81 2.59 -5.89
CA GLN A 42 -11.97 2.41 -7.33
C GLN A 42 -11.65 3.68 -8.14
N LYS A 43 -10.66 4.45 -7.67
CA LYS A 43 -10.23 5.69 -8.27
C LYS A 43 -8.75 5.64 -8.63
N ILE A 44 -8.36 6.55 -9.50
CA ILE A 44 -6.98 6.73 -9.94
C ILE A 44 -6.40 7.97 -9.27
N ASP A 45 -5.29 7.78 -8.57
CA ASP A 45 -4.44 8.85 -8.09
C ASP A 45 -3.39 9.15 -9.14
N LEU A 46 -3.58 10.26 -9.86
CA LEU A 46 -2.70 10.67 -10.93
C LEU A 46 -1.41 11.30 -10.38
N PHE A 47 -0.29 10.96 -11.01
CA PHE A 47 1.00 11.57 -10.74
C PHE A 47 1.20 12.79 -11.63
N GLU A 48 1.18 13.98 -11.06
CA GLU A 48 1.61 15.18 -11.74
C GLU A 48 3.10 15.40 -11.50
N ASP A 49 3.92 15.30 -12.56
CA ASP A 49 5.35 15.61 -12.52
C ASP A 49 5.53 17.13 -12.35
N THR A 50 5.46 17.58 -11.10
CA THR A 50 5.84 18.95 -10.77
C THR A 50 7.36 19.01 -10.76
N MET A 51 7.94 19.50 -11.85
CA MET A 51 9.38 19.74 -11.98
C MET A 51 10.02 20.16 -10.66
N LYS A 52 10.94 19.31 -10.18
CA LYS A 52 11.88 19.55 -9.08
C LYS A 52 11.29 19.60 -7.66
N GLY A 53 10.92 18.45 -7.10
CA GLY A 53 11.21 18.09 -5.69
C GLY A 53 10.77 19.00 -4.53
N THR A 54 10.09 20.12 -4.76
CA THR A 54 9.83 21.14 -3.75
C THR A 54 8.35 21.51 -3.58
N LYS A 55 7.45 21.00 -4.42
CA LYS A 55 6.00 21.10 -4.16
C LYS A 55 5.44 19.70 -4.11
N MET A 56 4.64 19.40 -3.08
CA MET A 56 3.76 18.25 -3.06
C MET A 56 3.00 18.25 -4.37
N GLY A 57 3.19 17.21 -5.21
CA GLY A 57 2.39 17.04 -6.41
C GLY A 57 0.93 17.00 -5.98
N THR A 58 0.13 17.84 -6.56
CA THR A 58 -1.31 17.83 -6.29
C THR A 58 -1.82 16.52 -6.86
N MET A 59 -2.19 15.57 -6.01
CA MET A 59 -2.80 14.33 -6.44
C MET A 59 -4.18 14.68 -6.98
N LYS A 60 -4.40 14.42 -8.28
CA LYS A 60 -5.73 14.51 -8.87
C LYS A 60 -6.35 13.12 -8.83
N GLU A 61 -7.42 12.99 -8.07
CA GLU A 61 -8.18 11.75 -7.98
C GLU A 61 -9.29 11.77 -9.04
N ILE A 62 -9.31 10.76 -9.91
CA ILE A 62 -10.33 10.61 -10.96
C ILE A 62 -10.87 9.18 -10.97
N ALA A 63 -12.12 9.01 -11.42
CA ALA A 63 -12.70 7.68 -11.62
C ALA A 63 -12.14 7.03 -12.89
N LEU A 64 -12.12 5.69 -12.92
CA LEU A 64 -11.62 4.94 -14.08
C LEU A 64 -12.45 5.16 -15.34
N ASP A 65 -13.74 5.47 -15.19
CA ASP A 65 -14.68 5.76 -16.29
C ASP A 65 -14.80 7.25 -16.64
N ASP A 66 -14.03 8.13 -15.95
CA ASP A 66 -14.04 9.56 -16.23
C ASP A 66 -13.44 9.83 -17.61
N PRO A 67 -14.13 10.59 -18.50
CA PRO A 67 -13.60 10.95 -19.81
C PRO A 67 -12.27 11.72 -19.75
N GLU A 68 -11.98 12.42 -18.67
CA GLU A 68 -10.72 13.15 -18.51
C GLU A 68 -9.49 12.23 -18.37
N ILE A 69 -9.69 10.94 -18.08
CA ILE A 69 -8.58 9.98 -17.94
C ILE A 69 -7.67 9.94 -19.16
N SER A 70 -8.24 10.09 -20.36
CA SER A 70 -7.47 10.06 -21.61
C SER A 70 -6.48 11.22 -21.76
N ASN A 71 -6.56 12.25 -20.91
CA ASN A 71 -5.56 13.33 -20.89
C ASN A 71 -4.28 12.94 -20.14
N TYR A 72 -4.32 11.87 -19.32
CA TYR A 72 -3.26 11.49 -18.40
C TYR A 72 -2.75 10.06 -18.63
N VAL A 73 -3.63 9.18 -19.06
CA VAL A 73 -3.36 7.76 -19.31
C VAL A 73 -3.66 7.45 -20.76
N THR A 74 -2.74 6.78 -21.46
CA THR A 74 -2.96 6.36 -22.84
C THR A 74 -3.99 5.23 -22.89
N ASP A 75 -4.66 5.08 -24.04
CA ASP A 75 -5.67 4.03 -24.23
C ASP A 75 -5.05 2.63 -24.02
N GLU A 76 -3.79 2.43 -24.43
CA GLU A 76 -3.07 1.18 -24.21
C GLU A 76 -2.82 0.93 -22.72
N ALA A 77 -2.39 1.95 -21.96
CA ALA A 77 -2.13 1.80 -20.53
C ALA A 77 -3.43 1.57 -19.75
N LYS A 78 -4.55 2.18 -20.21
CA LYS A 78 -5.86 1.93 -19.64
C LYS A 78 -6.32 0.49 -19.88
N ALA A 79 -6.17 -0.01 -21.10
CA ALA A 79 -6.54 -1.39 -21.44
C ALA A 79 -5.73 -2.42 -20.62
N VAL A 80 -4.41 -2.19 -20.48
CA VAL A 80 -3.56 -3.04 -19.62
C VAL A 80 -4.02 -2.99 -18.16
N LEU A 81 -4.34 -1.80 -17.64
CA LEU A 81 -4.84 -1.67 -16.28
C LEU A 81 -6.13 -2.44 -16.05
N GLU A 82 -7.08 -2.35 -17.00
CA GLU A 82 -8.37 -3.07 -16.91
C GLU A 82 -8.17 -4.60 -16.90
N GLU A 83 -7.26 -5.12 -17.74
CA GLU A 83 -6.88 -6.55 -17.74
C GLU A 83 -6.22 -6.96 -16.41
N GLU A 84 -5.30 -6.15 -15.90
CA GLU A 84 -4.59 -6.42 -14.64
C GLU A 84 -5.54 -6.37 -13.44
N ILE A 85 -6.51 -5.45 -13.41
CA ILE A 85 -7.55 -5.39 -12.36
C ILE A 85 -8.39 -6.67 -12.39
N GLU A 86 -8.82 -7.14 -13.57
CA GLU A 86 -9.59 -8.39 -13.70
C GLU A 86 -8.80 -9.60 -13.16
N LEU A 87 -7.50 -9.67 -13.48
CA LEU A 87 -6.61 -10.71 -12.95
C LEU A 87 -6.46 -10.63 -11.43
N LEU A 88 -6.30 -9.42 -10.89
CA LEU A 88 -6.17 -9.20 -9.45
C LEU A 88 -7.44 -9.59 -8.70
N ASP A 89 -8.61 -9.23 -9.23
CA ASP A 89 -9.90 -9.55 -8.61
C ASP A 89 -10.20 -11.06 -8.65
N GLY A 90 -9.60 -11.76 -9.61
CA GLY A 90 -9.71 -13.23 -9.71
C GLY A 90 -8.66 -14.02 -8.91
N ALA A 91 -7.49 -13.46 -8.66
CA ALA A 91 -6.32 -14.19 -8.14
C ALA A 91 -5.79 -13.69 -6.80
N SER A 92 -5.95 -12.41 -6.46
CA SER A 92 -5.45 -11.87 -5.19
C SER A 92 -6.48 -11.96 -4.08
N ALA A 93 -6.01 -12.02 -2.83
CA ALA A 93 -6.88 -11.92 -1.67
C ALA A 93 -7.57 -10.55 -1.60
N GLU A 94 -8.82 -10.52 -1.16
CA GLU A 94 -9.50 -9.29 -0.79
C GLU A 94 -8.97 -8.77 0.55
N PHE A 95 -9.07 -7.45 0.74
CA PHE A 95 -8.66 -6.85 2.01
C PHE A 95 -9.56 -7.29 3.15
N ASP A 96 -8.96 -7.87 4.18
CA ASP A 96 -9.63 -8.29 5.41
C ASP A 96 -8.84 -7.82 6.62
N GLN A 97 -9.44 -6.93 7.42
CA GLN A 97 -8.80 -6.34 8.58
C GLN A 97 -8.48 -7.38 9.67
N GLU A 98 -9.33 -8.38 9.86
CA GLU A 98 -9.10 -9.41 10.89
C GLU A 98 -7.88 -10.28 10.52
N LEU A 99 -7.72 -10.62 9.24
CA LEU A 99 -6.55 -11.35 8.75
C LEU A 99 -5.28 -10.50 8.81
N VAL A 100 -5.37 -9.19 8.54
CA VAL A 100 -4.24 -8.26 8.70
C VAL A 100 -3.82 -8.16 10.17
N ASP A 101 -4.75 -8.01 11.08
CA ASP A 101 -4.48 -7.95 12.53
C ASP A 101 -3.92 -9.27 13.07
N ALA A 102 -4.35 -10.40 12.52
CA ALA A 102 -3.82 -11.72 12.84
C ALA A 102 -2.42 -11.97 12.24
N GLY A 103 -1.97 -11.15 11.29
CA GLY A 103 -0.72 -11.36 10.54
C GLY A 103 -0.82 -12.48 9.51
N GLU A 104 -2.02 -12.77 9.03
CA GLU A 104 -2.33 -13.81 8.04
C GLU A 104 -2.58 -13.25 6.63
N LEU A 105 -2.58 -11.92 6.48
CA LEU A 105 -2.71 -11.20 5.21
C LEU A 105 -1.77 -10.01 5.19
N SER A 106 -1.04 -9.80 4.08
CA SER A 106 -0.10 -8.70 3.89
C SER A 106 -0.65 -7.66 2.91
N PRO A 107 -1.09 -6.48 3.36
CA PRO A 107 -1.45 -5.39 2.46
C PRO A 107 -0.21 -4.87 1.72
N VAL A 108 -0.32 -4.70 0.40
CA VAL A 108 0.76 -4.21 -0.46
C VAL A 108 0.37 -2.88 -1.09
N PHE A 109 1.31 -1.92 -1.02
CA PHE A 109 1.16 -0.58 -1.59
C PHE A 109 2.32 -0.29 -2.55
N PHE A 110 1.97 0.28 -3.69
CA PHE A 110 2.94 0.77 -4.65
C PHE A 110 3.08 2.29 -4.50
N GLY A 111 4.31 2.75 -4.42
CA GLY A 111 4.62 4.16 -4.27
C GLY A 111 6.10 4.44 -4.46
N SER A 112 6.49 5.70 -4.41
CA SER A 112 7.88 6.14 -4.54
C SER A 112 8.22 7.18 -3.49
N ALA A 113 9.00 6.80 -2.48
CA ALA A 113 9.50 7.74 -1.49
C ALA A 113 10.45 8.79 -2.12
N LEU A 114 11.20 8.41 -3.17
CA LEU A 114 12.09 9.33 -3.89
C LEU A 114 11.32 10.45 -4.60
N MET A 115 10.19 10.10 -5.21
CA MET A 115 9.31 11.04 -5.92
C MET A 115 8.23 11.63 -5.01
N ASN A 116 8.19 11.20 -3.74
CA ASN A 116 7.15 11.54 -2.76
C ASN A 116 5.72 11.26 -3.29
N PHE A 117 5.58 10.14 -4.02
CA PHE A 117 4.32 9.71 -4.59
C PHE A 117 3.75 8.52 -3.83
N GLY A 118 2.44 8.55 -3.51
CA GLY A 118 1.73 7.48 -2.82
C GLY A 118 2.05 7.35 -1.33
N VAL A 119 3.00 8.13 -0.79
CA VAL A 119 3.43 8.05 0.62
C VAL A 119 2.31 8.52 1.55
N GLU A 120 1.65 9.63 1.23
CA GLU A 120 0.53 10.15 2.05
C GLU A 120 -0.65 9.18 2.03
N ASN A 121 -0.99 8.64 0.86
CA ASN A 121 -2.06 7.65 0.73
C ASN A 121 -1.73 6.38 1.55
N PHE A 122 -0.52 5.85 1.42
CA PHE A 122 -0.05 4.75 2.25
C PHE A 122 -0.19 5.04 3.74
N LEU A 123 0.25 6.22 4.22
CA LEU A 123 0.16 6.59 5.63
C LEU A 123 -1.29 6.70 6.11
N ASN A 124 -2.18 7.22 5.27
CA ASN A 124 -3.61 7.31 5.59
C ASN A 124 -4.24 5.91 5.74
N TYR A 125 -3.87 4.97 4.85
CA TYR A 125 -4.28 3.58 4.98
C TYR A 125 -3.65 2.92 6.21
N PHE A 126 -2.35 3.11 6.43
CA PHE A 126 -1.63 2.58 7.57
C PHE A 126 -2.27 2.97 8.90
N LEU A 127 -2.63 4.25 9.06
CA LEU A 127 -3.32 4.73 10.26
C LEU A 127 -4.70 4.09 10.49
N LYS A 128 -5.39 3.70 9.41
CA LYS A 128 -6.69 3.04 9.50
C LYS A 128 -6.57 1.55 9.79
N MET A 129 -5.53 0.92 9.24
CA MET A 129 -5.30 -0.53 9.36
C MET A 129 -4.58 -0.93 10.65
N THR A 130 -3.77 -0.03 11.24
CA THR A 130 -3.05 -0.35 12.47
C THR A 130 -3.96 -0.29 13.68
N SER A 131 -4.04 -1.42 14.36
CA SER A 131 -4.68 -1.52 15.67
C SER A 131 -3.79 -0.95 16.78
N SER A 132 -4.37 -0.69 17.95
CA SER A 132 -3.61 -0.37 19.15
C SER A 132 -2.65 -1.51 19.52
N PRO A 133 -1.54 -1.22 20.23
CA PRO A 133 -0.64 -2.27 20.68
C PRO A 133 -1.39 -3.33 21.51
N LEU A 134 -1.14 -4.60 21.19
CA LEU A 134 -1.75 -5.72 21.88
C LEU A 134 -1.18 -5.91 23.30
N PRO A 135 -1.97 -6.44 24.23
CA PRO A 135 -1.50 -6.82 25.57
C PRO A 135 -0.28 -7.76 25.50
N ARG A 136 0.68 -7.56 26.39
CA ARG A 136 1.90 -8.37 26.49
C ARG A 136 2.03 -9.02 27.85
N THR A 137 2.42 -10.29 27.87
CA THR A 137 2.72 -11.02 29.10
C THR A 137 4.10 -10.68 29.59
N SER A 138 4.20 -10.29 30.87
CA SER A 138 5.45 -10.08 31.60
C SER A 138 5.56 -11.06 32.78
N ASP A 139 6.65 -11.02 33.50
CA ASP A 139 6.85 -11.76 34.77
C ASP A 139 5.92 -11.29 35.90
N GLN A 140 5.32 -10.12 35.77
CA GLN A 140 4.39 -9.52 36.74
C GLN A 140 2.92 -9.64 36.30
N GLY A 141 2.64 -10.26 35.16
CA GLY A 141 1.29 -10.43 34.63
C GLY A 141 1.15 -9.85 33.22
N THR A 142 -0.08 -9.77 32.75
CA THR A 142 -0.40 -9.19 31.45
C THR A 142 -0.51 -7.66 31.58
N ILE A 143 0.25 -6.95 30.75
CA ILE A 143 0.22 -5.49 30.62
C ILE A 143 -0.60 -5.17 29.37
N ASP A 144 -1.70 -4.47 29.56
CA ASP A 144 -2.51 -3.92 28.46
C ASP A 144 -2.12 -2.44 28.25
N PRO A 145 -1.51 -2.09 27.10
CA PRO A 145 -1.03 -0.72 26.85
C PRO A 145 -2.14 0.34 26.84
N ILE A 146 -3.40 -0.08 26.66
CA ILE A 146 -4.57 0.84 26.65
C ILE A 146 -5.03 1.13 28.08
N GLU A 147 -5.00 0.15 28.97
CA GLU A 147 -5.48 0.27 30.34
C GLU A 147 -4.38 0.69 31.33
N GLU A 148 -3.10 0.48 30.95
CA GLU A 148 -1.96 0.78 31.80
C GLU A 148 -1.78 2.30 31.98
N LYS A 149 -1.71 2.74 33.23
CA LYS A 149 -1.53 4.18 33.57
C LYS A 149 -0.07 4.57 33.70
N ASP A 150 0.78 3.60 34.00
CA ASP A 150 2.21 3.81 34.17
C ASP A 150 2.94 3.53 32.87
N PHE A 151 4.07 4.19 32.66
CA PHE A 151 4.91 3.95 31.50
C PHE A 151 5.48 2.53 31.55
N SER A 152 5.24 1.75 30.51
CA SER A 152 5.81 0.44 30.31
C SER A 152 6.61 0.35 29.01
N ALA A 153 7.68 -0.43 29.00
CA ALA A 153 8.51 -0.64 27.81
C ALA A 153 9.19 -2.01 27.86
N PHE A 154 9.52 -2.54 26.69
CA PHE A 154 10.37 -3.72 26.59
C PHE A 154 11.57 -3.46 25.68
N VAL A 155 12.70 -4.11 25.98
CA VAL A 155 13.90 -4.02 25.16
C VAL A 155 13.82 -5.06 24.05
N PHE A 156 13.64 -4.62 22.82
CA PHE A 156 13.58 -5.51 21.65
C PHE A 156 14.92 -5.64 20.92
N LYS A 157 15.88 -4.72 21.16
CA LYS A 157 17.20 -4.77 20.55
C LYS A 157 18.23 -4.00 21.35
N ILE A 158 19.38 -4.61 21.58
CA ILE A 158 20.56 -3.95 22.13
C ILE A 158 21.62 -3.86 21.03
N ARG A 159 22.09 -2.64 20.72
CA ARG A 159 23.20 -2.40 19.80
C ARG A 159 24.42 -1.97 20.58
N ARG A 160 25.56 -2.61 20.29
CA ARG A 160 26.86 -2.11 20.73
C ARG A 160 27.30 -0.98 19.78
N ILE A 161 27.62 0.18 20.31
CA ILE A 161 28.16 1.34 19.56
C ILE A 161 29.67 1.14 19.44
#